data_0b52d2bae511b6b48f20d2c911b7513f
#
_entry.id   0b52d2bae511b6b48f20d2c911b7513f
#
_cell.length_a   1.000
_cell.length_b   1.000
_cell.length_c   1.000
_cell.angle_alpha   90.00
_cell.angle_beta   90.00
_cell.angle_gamma   90.00
#
_symmetry.space_group_name_H-M   'P 1'
#
loop_
_entity.id
_entity.type
_entity.pdbx_description
1 polymer ?
#
loop_
_entity_poly.entity_id
_entity_poly.type
_entity_poly.pdbx_seq_one_letter_code
_entity_poly.pdbx_strand_id
1 'polypeptide(L)'
;DVYKRQIFNLITGLKDPNYGEIIIDNVVSTKLPINERFTKFKLGLVPQYGGLIHDLTMIDNLKLVAEIHIKEKELREQKINKLITQFEFESLLKIKAKDLSGGQKKKLVIAMALINDPKILLLDEPFAALDILTIKMLQEIILNLQSTGEISVVICDHQARDLLNCVDRAIILSNGKIIASGSPNE
;
A
#
# COMPACT_ATOMS: atom_id res chain seq x y z
N ASP A 1 13.06 -1.29 -13.70
CA ASP A 1 12.36 -1.32 -12.41
C ASP A 1 12.93 -0.32 -11.40
N VAL A 2 14.17 0.12 -11.57
CA VAL A 2 14.76 1.20 -10.75
C VAL A 2 13.94 2.48 -10.85
N TYR A 3 13.41 2.82 -12.02
CA TYR A 3 12.66 4.07 -12.25
C TYR A 3 11.29 4.11 -11.56
N LYS A 4 10.57 2.99 -11.51
CA LYS A 4 9.25 2.91 -10.86
C LYS A 4 9.36 3.16 -9.36
N ARG A 5 10.31 2.52 -8.69
CA ARG A 5 10.58 2.72 -7.26
C ARG A 5 11.09 4.13 -6.96
N GLN A 6 11.79 4.77 -7.92
CA GLN A 6 12.18 6.18 -7.77
C GLN A 6 10.97 7.10 -7.63
N ILE A 7 9.86 6.84 -8.36
CA ILE A 7 8.63 7.64 -8.22
C ILE A 7 8.07 7.53 -6.81
N PHE A 8 7.99 6.33 -6.23
CA PHE A 8 7.53 6.17 -4.85
C PHE A 8 8.46 6.88 -3.86
N ASN A 9 9.77 6.78 -4.06
CA ASN A 9 10.74 7.51 -3.23
C ASN A 9 10.58 9.03 -3.33
N LEU A 10 10.22 9.54 -4.51
CA LEU A 10 9.92 10.97 -4.70
C LEU A 10 8.61 11.36 -4.02
N ILE A 11 7.53 10.60 -4.20
CA ILE A 11 6.22 10.86 -3.58
C ILE A 11 6.34 10.85 -2.05
N THR A 12 7.02 9.85 -1.50
CA THR A 12 7.19 9.69 -0.05
C THR A 12 8.17 10.67 0.58
N GLY A 13 9.04 11.29 -0.21
CA GLY A 13 10.10 12.17 0.29
C GLY A 13 11.36 11.45 0.75
N LEU A 14 11.53 10.17 0.38
CA LEU A 14 12.78 9.44 0.57
C LEU A 14 13.90 9.93 -0.36
N LYS A 15 13.52 10.57 -1.46
CA LYS A 15 14.43 11.26 -2.39
C LYS A 15 13.83 12.58 -2.81
N ASP A 16 14.69 13.56 -3.03
CA ASP A 16 14.31 14.83 -3.63
C ASP A 16 14.46 14.77 -5.15
N PRO A 17 13.59 15.46 -5.90
CA PRO A 17 13.77 15.60 -7.34
C PRO A 17 14.93 16.53 -7.65
N ASN A 18 15.69 16.24 -8.72
CA ASN A 18 16.74 17.14 -9.21
C ASN A 18 16.14 18.44 -9.77
N TYR A 19 14.97 18.35 -10.41
CA TYR A 19 14.21 19.44 -11.01
C TYR A 19 12.72 19.20 -10.89
N GLY A 20 11.93 20.27 -10.95
CA GLY A 20 10.48 20.19 -10.89
C GLY A 20 9.92 20.13 -9.47
N GLU A 21 8.63 19.93 -9.37
CA GLU A 21 7.89 19.93 -8.11
C GLU A 21 7.03 18.69 -7.96
N ILE A 22 6.83 18.28 -6.73
CA ILE A 22 5.89 17.22 -6.35
C ILE A 22 4.69 17.91 -5.72
N ILE A 23 3.54 17.76 -6.35
CA ILE A 23 2.28 18.33 -5.88
C ILE A 23 1.37 17.18 -5.48
N ILE A 24 0.90 17.22 -4.24
CA ILE A 24 -0.07 16.26 -3.70
C ILE A 24 -1.26 17.07 -3.18
N ASP A 25 -2.46 16.76 -3.67
CA ASP A 25 -3.70 17.43 -3.26
C ASP A 25 -3.61 18.97 -3.40
N ASN A 26 -3.08 19.43 -4.55
CA ASN A 26 -2.81 20.84 -4.88
C ASN A 26 -1.81 21.56 -3.96
N VAL A 27 -1.06 20.82 -3.16
CA VAL A 27 -0.03 21.37 -2.26
C VAL A 27 1.35 20.94 -2.73
N VAL A 28 2.26 21.91 -2.90
CA VAL A 28 3.67 21.63 -3.20
C VAL A 28 4.30 20.93 -2.00
N SER A 29 4.71 19.69 -2.19
CA SER A 29 5.27 18.82 -1.15
C SER A 29 6.76 18.58 -1.29
N THR A 30 7.40 19.13 -2.32
CA THR A 30 8.78 18.83 -2.72
C THR A 30 9.80 18.92 -1.57
N LYS A 31 9.66 19.93 -0.71
CA LYS A 31 10.58 20.16 0.41
C LYS A 31 10.05 19.66 1.77
N LEU A 32 8.88 19.06 1.79
CA LEU A 32 8.34 18.51 3.03
C LEU A 32 9.07 17.21 3.38
N PRO A 33 9.54 17.05 4.63
CA PRO A 33 10.17 15.81 5.08
C PRO A 33 9.17 14.66 5.07
N ILE A 34 9.69 13.42 5.03
CA ILE A 34 8.89 12.19 4.91
C ILE A 34 7.76 12.09 5.95
N ASN A 35 8.07 12.34 7.22
CA ASN A 35 7.08 12.27 8.30
C ASN A 35 5.93 13.26 8.10
N GLU A 36 6.22 14.48 7.64
CA GLU A 36 5.19 15.48 7.34
C GLU A 36 4.33 15.08 6.14
N ARG A 37 4.92 14.51 5.09
CA ARG A 37 4.15 14.02 3.93
C ARG A 37 3.19 12.91 4.35
N PHE A 38 3.67 11.92 5.10
CA PHE A 38 2.83 10.82 5.58
C PHE A 38 1.68 11.31 6.45
N THR A 39 1.93 12.25 7.34
CA THR A 39 0.88 12.80 8.23
C THR A 39 -0.09 13.70 7.47
N LYS A 40 0.44 14.68 6.70
CA LYS A 40 -0.36 15.71 6.04
C LYS A 40 -1.26 15.17 4.95
N PHE A 41 -0.73 14.26 4.11
CA PHE A 41 -1.45 13.69 2.98
C PHE A 41 -2.04 12.32 3.28
N LYS A 42 -1.92 11.85 4.54
CA LYS A 42 -2.35 10.51 4.94
C LYS A 42 -1.87 9.44 3.95
N LEU A 43 -0.55 9.38 3.75
CA LEU A 43 0.04 8.36 2.89
C LEU A 43 0.10 7.02 3.61
N GLY A 44 -0.23 5.94 2.91
CA GLY A 44 0.08 4.57 3.30
C GLY A 44 1.08 3.98 2.31
N LEU A 45 2.05 3.21 2.77
CA LEU A 45 3.03 2.55 1.93
C LEU A 45 3.09 1.06 2.24
N VAL A 46 2.93 0.24 1.22
CA VAL A 46 3.16 -1.20 1.24
C VAL A 46 4.42 -1.47 0.43
N PRO A 47 5.55 -1.77 1.06
CA PRO A 47 6.78 -2.03 0.34
C PRO A 47 6.76 -3.39 -0.34
N GLN A 48 7.65 -3.60 -1.31
CA GLN A 48 7.83 -4.89 -1.98
C GLN A 48 8.21 -5.98 -0.97
N TYR A 49 9.17 -5.68 -0.08
CA TYR A 49 9.67 -6.58 0.95
C TYR A 49 9.60 -5.94 2.34
N GLY A 50 9.48 -6.78 3.36
CA GLY A 50 9.46 -6.33 4.76
C GLY A 50 8.10 -5.84 5.23
N GLY A 51 8.11 -4.93 6.19
CA GLY A 51 6.89 -4.38 6.80
C GLY A 51 6.31 -5.22 7.93
N LEU A 52 6.85 -6.43 8.20
CA LEU A 52 6.40 -7.32 9.26
C LEU A 52 7.50 -7.58 10.29
N ILE A 53 7.12 -7.68 11.55
CA ILE A 53 7.97 -8.24 12.59
C ILE A 53 7.72 -9.74 12.64
N HIS A 54 8.68 -10.50 12.13
CA HIS A 54 8.54 -11.93 11.84
C HIS A 54 8.23 -12.80 13.05
N ASP A 55 8.75 -12.47 14.23
CA ASP A 55 8.54 -13.24 15.47
C ASP A 55 7.28 -12.85 16.23
N LEU A 56 6.62 -11.77 15.88
CA LEU A 56 5.31 -11.39 16.37
C LEU A 56 4.21 -12.16 15.65
N THR A 57 3.10 -12.38 16.35
CA THR A 57 1.89 -12.94 15.75
C THR A 57 1.24 -11.95 14.78
N MET A 58 0.32 -12.43 13.95
CA MET A 58 -0.46 -11.56 13.07
C MET A 58 -1.17 -10.45 13.85
N ILE A 59 -1.86 -10.80 14.93
CA ILE A 59 -2.57 -9.80 15.75
C ILE A 59 -1.61 -8.80 16.42
N ASP A 60 -0.41 -9.23 16.84
CA ASP A 60 0.54 -8.35 17.49
C ASP A 60 1.18 -7.38 16.49
N ASN A 61 1.39 -7.77 15.23
CA ASN A 61 1.80 -6.86 14.16
C ASN A 61 0.75 -5.76 13.95
N LEU A 62 -0.55 -6.10 13.89
CA LEU A 62 -1.64 -5.12 13.78
C LEU A 62 -1.70 -4.18 14.99
N LYS A 63 -1.63 -4.74 16.21
CA LYS A 63 -1.66 -3.96 17.45
C LYS A 63 -0.53 -2.96 17.54
N LEU A 64 0.70 -3.37 17.18
CA LEU A 64 1.86 -2.51 17.22
C LEU A 64 1.67 -1.25 16.37
N VAL A 65 1.20 -1.43 15.13
CA VAL A 65 0.95 -0.28 14.23
C VAL A 65 -0.22 0.57 14.73
N ALA A 66 -1.27 -0.06 15.24
CA ALA A 66 -2.41 0.66 15.80
C ALA A 66 -2.03 1.51 17.02
N GLU A 67 -1.14 1.03 17.89
CA GLU A 67 -0.64 1.77 19.05
C GLU A 67 0.16 3.02 18.65
N ILE A 68 0.90 2.96 17.55
CA ILE A 68 1.65 4.10 17.03
C ILE A 68 0.72 5.21 16.51
N HIS A 69 -0.38 4.84 15.85
CA HIS A 69 -1.22 5.78 15.12
C HIS A 69 -2.49 6.21 15.86
N ILE A 70 -3.04 5.37 16.73
CA ILE A 70 -4.33 5.59 17.39
C ILE A 70 -4.12 5.62 18.91
N LYS A 71 -4.33 6.77 19.54
CA LYS A 71 -4.11 6.95 20.99
C LYS A 71 -5.16 6.22 21.84
N GLU A 72 -6.41 6.25 21.42
CA GLU A 72 -7.54 5.71 22.17
C GLU A 72 -7.65 4.20 21.99
N LYS A 73 -7.66 3.46 23.11
CA LYS A 73 -7.68 2.00 23.12
C LYS A 73 -8.91 1.43 22.39
N GLU A 74 -10.07 1.97 22.66
CA GLU A 74 -11.34 1.51 22.07
C GLU A 74 -11.34 1.65 20.55
N LEU A 75 -10.86 2.79 20.03
CA LEU A 75 -10.74 3.02 18.60
C LEU A 75 -9.72 2.07 17.95
N ARG A 76 -8.62 1.76 18.65
CA ARG A 76 -7.66 0.75 18.16
C ARG A 76 -8.31 -0.61 17.99
N GLU A 77 -9.04 -1.07 19.03
CA GLU A 77 -9.71 -2.37 19.02
C GLU A 77 -10.77 -2.44 17.91
N GLN A 78 -11.59 -1.39 17.76
CA GLN A 78 -12.57 -1.30 16.68
C GLN A 78 -11.91 -1.37 15.30
N LYS A 79 -10.83 -0.61 15.09
CA LYS A 79 -10.11 -0.58 13.82
C LYS A 79 -9.49 -1.95 13.50
N ILE A 80 -8.83 -2.56 14.47
CA ILE A 80 -8.23 -3.90 14.31
C ILE A 80 -9.31 -4.93 13.99
N ASN A 81 -10.43 -4.96 14.72
CA ASN A 81 -11.52 -5.90 14.48
C ASN A 81 -12.13 -5.73 13.08
N LYS A 82 -12.32 -4.47 12.63
CA LYS A 82 -12.77 -4.19 11.26
C LYS A 82 -11.82 -4.80 10.23
N LEU A 83 -10.50 -4.63 10.40
CA LEU A 83 -9.52 -5.18 9.48
C LEU A 83 -9.44 -6.71 9.55
N ILE A 84 -9.57 -7.31 10.73
CA ILE A 84 -9.64 -8.78 10.89
C ILE A 84 -10.77 -9.35 10.04
N THR A 85 -11.97 -8.80 10.15
CA THR A 85 -13.13 -9.25 9.36
C THR A 85 -12.95 -8.98 7.88
N GLN A 86 -12.51 -7.76 7.51
CA GLN A 86 -12.33 -7.35 6.11
C GLN A 86 -11.33 -8.24 5.36
N PHE A 87 -10.27 -8.71 6.04
CA PHE A 87 -9.19 -9.50 5.46
C PHE A 87 -9.30 -11.01 5.80
N GLU A 88 -10.34 -11.43 6.53
CA GLU A 88 -10.59 -12.82 6.91
C GLU A 88 -9.42 -13.44 7.70
N PHE A 89 -8.99 -12.72 8.76
CA PHE A 89 -7.83 -13.12 9.57
C PHE A 89 -8.17 -13.95 10.80
N GLU A 90 -9.42 -14.25 11.09
CA GLU A 90 -9.89 -14.87 12.34
C GLU A 90 -9.11 -16.13 12.73
N SER A 91 -8.82 -16.99 11.75
CA SER A 91 -8.10 -18.27 11.99
C SER A 91 -6.56 -18.09 12.10
N LEU A 92 -6.03 -16.91 11.73
CA LEU A 92 -4.60 -16.68 11.58
C LEU A 92 -4.00 -15.82 12.70
N LEU A 93 -4.82 -15.27 13.59
CA LEU A 93 -4.42 -14.22 14.55
C LEU A 93 -3.24 -14.61 15.43
N LYS A 94 -3.15 -15.88 15.84
CA LYS A 94 -2.11 -16.39 16.73
C LYS A 94 -0.89 -16.95 16.00
N ILE A 95 -0.92 -16.99 14.67
CA ILE A 95 0.20 -17.47 13.85
C ILE A 95 1.26 -16.38 13.76
N LYS A 96 2.53 -16.75 13.96
CA LYS A 96 3.65 -15.81 13.80
C LYS A 96 3.78 -15.38 12.34
N ALA A 97 4.16 -14.13 12.10
CA ALA A 97 4.27 -13.60 10.75
C ALA A 97 5.26 -14.37 9.87
N LYS A 98 6.31 -14.98 10.45
CA LYS A 98 7.24 -15.84 9.71
C LYS A 98 6.58 -17.10 9.12
N ASP A 99 5.56 -17.63 9.80
CA ASP A 99 4.89 -18.90 9.46
C ASP A 99 3.69 -18.69 8.50
N LEU A 100 3.34 -17.44 8.19
CA LEU A 100 2.31 -17.10 7.21
C LEU A 100 2.78 -17.38 5.77
N SER A 101 1.85 -17.75 4.88
CA SER A 101 2.11 -17.82 3.44
C SER A 101 2.45 -16.45 2.86
N GLY A 102 3.02 -16.41 1.64
CA GLY A 102 3.34 -15.16 0.95
C GLY A 102 2.13 -14.23 0.80
N GLY A 103 0.99 -14.78 0.38
CA GLY A 103 -0.26 -14.04 0.25
C GLY A 103 -0.81 -13.54 1.59
N GLN A 104 -0.76 -14.36 2.64
CA GLN A 104 -1.16 -13.95 3.99
C GLN A 104 -0.28 -12.83 4.53
N LYS A 105 1.05 -12.88 4.29
CA LYS A 105 1.98 -11.81 4.61
C LYS A 105 1.63 -10.51 3.88
N LYS A 106 1.34 -10.60 2.58
CA LYS A 106 0.98 -9.43 1.78
C LYS A 106 -0.36 -8.82 2.26
N LYS A 107 -1.39 -9.65 2.52
CA LYS A 107 -2.65 -9.20 3.14
C LYS A 107 -2.39 -8.46 4.46
N LEU A 108 -1.55 -9.01 5.33
CA LEU A 108 -1.23 -8.40 6.62
C LEU A 108 -0.55 -7.03 6.47
N VAL A 109 0.44 -6.90 5.57
CA VAL A 109 1.12 -5.61 5.35
C VAL A 109 0.14 -4.57 4.80
N ILE A 110 -0.77 -4.95 3.90
CA ILE A 110 -1.82 -4.04 3.40
C ILE A 110 -2.76 -3.62 4.53
N ALA A 111 -3.23 -4.57 5.35
CA ALA A 111 -4.08 -4.28 6.49
C ALA A 111 -3.40 -3.31 7.48
N MET A 112 -2.10 -3.51 7.76
CA MET A 112 -1.32 -2.61 8.59
C MET A 112 -1.23 -1.20 8.00
N ALA A 113 -1.05 -1.06 6.68
CA ALA A 113 -1.02 0.24 6.01
C ALA A 113 -2.38 0.97 6.07
N LEU A 114 -3.49 0.23 6.23
CA LEU A 114 -4.85 0.78 6.34
C LEU A 114 -5.22 1.22 7.76
N ILE A 115 -4.41 0.93 8.77
CA ILE A 115 -4.71 1.28 10.17
C ILE A 115 -4.89 2.78 10.36
N ASN A 116 -4.08 3.59 9.67
CA ASN A 116 -4.11 5.06 9.79
C ASN A 116 -5.09 5.75 8.82
N ASP A 117 -6.04 5.03 8.24
CA ASP A 117 -7.01 5.54 7.25
C ASP A 117 -6.33 6.40 6.16
N PRO A 118 -5.42 5.81 5.36
CA PRO A 118 -4.72 6.56 4.34
C PRO A 118 -5.69 7.08 3.27
N LYS A 119 -5.43 8.30 2.77
CA LYS A 119 -6.10 8.83 1.56
C LYS A 119 -5.41 8.37 0.28
N ILE A 120 -4.11 8.13 0.35
CA ILE A 120 -3.31 7.64 -0.77
C ILE A 120 -2.55 6.40 -0.29
N LEU A 121 -2.79 5.27 -0.93
CA LEU A 121 -2.11 4.01 -0.66
C LEU A 121 -1.14 3.67 -1.80
N LEU A 122 0.14 3.58 -1.47
CA LEU A 122 1.20 3.24 -2.42
C LEU A 122 1.55 1.77 -2.27
N LEU A 123 1.42 0.98 -3.36
CA LEU A 123 1.71 -0.45 -3.39
C LEU A 123 2.91 -0.73 -4.31
N ASP A 124 4.04 -1.14 -3.73
CA ASP A 124 5.25 -1.47 -4.47
C ASP A 124 5.30 -2.98 -4.74
N GLU A 125 5.13 -3.36 -6.02
CA GLU A 125 5.09 -4.72 -6.53
C GLU A 125 4.19 -5.66 -5.70
N PRO A 126 2.88 -5.33 -5.55
CA PRO A 126 1.99 -6.12 -4.70
C PRO A 126 1.76 -7.55 -5.21
N PHE A 127 1.90 -7.80 -6.51
CA PHE A 127 1.63 -9.11 -7.14
C PHE A 127 2.87 -10.00 -7.27
N ALA A 128 4.07 -9.48 -6.95
CA ALA A 128 5.31 -10.19 -7.16
C ALA A 128 5.38 -11.51 -6.37
N ALA A 129 5.79 -12.59 -7.05
CA ALA A 129 5.99 -13.93 -6.47
C ALA A 129 4.76 -14.53 -5.77
N LEU A 130 3.55 -14.21 -6.23
CA LEU A 130 2.30 -14.75 -5.73
C LEU A 130 1.67 -15.71 -6.76
N ASP A 131 0.87 -16.64 -6.25
CA ASP A 131 0.03 -17.51 -7.07
C ASP A 131 -1.20 -16.77 -7.61
N ILE A 132 -1.83 -17.33 -8.65
CA ILE A 132 -2.93 -16.70 -9.36
C ILE A 132 -4.14 -16.43 -8.45
N LEU A 133 -4.43 -17.30 -7.50
CA LEU A 133 -5.58 -17.14 -6.59
C LEU A 133 -5.33 -15.98 -5.63
N THR A 134 -4.11 -15.89 -5.10
CA THR A 134 -3.68 -14.79 -4.24
C THR A 134 -3.70 -13.45 -4.99
N ILE A 135 -3.26 -13.41 -6.26
CA ILE A 135 -3.32 -12.19 -7.10
C ILE A 135 -4.77 -11.73 -7.26
N LYS A 136 -5.69 -12.62 -7.64
CA LYS A 136 -7.12 -12.29 -7.79
C LYS A 136 -7.72 -11.72 -6.51
N MET A 137 -7.45 -12.36 -5.38
CA MET A 137 -7.90 -11.89 -4.08
C MET A 137 -7.36 -10.48 -3.76
N LEU A 138 -6.08 -10.20 -4.06
CA LEU A 138 -5.52 -8.85 -3.85
C LEU A 138 -6.13 -7.81 -4.79
N GLN A 139 -6.41 -8.19 -6.04
CA GLN A 139 -7.14 -7.33 -6.99
C GLN A 139 -8.53 -6.96 -6.45
N GLU A 140 -9.28 -7.92 -5.90
CA GLU A 140 -10.58 -7.67 -5.27
C GLU A 140 -10.47 -6.72 -4.07
N ILE A 141 -9.45 -6.90 -3.22
CA ILE A 141 -9.19 -5.98 -2.10
C ILE A 141 -8.92 -4.56 -2.61
N ILE A 142 -8.08 -4.41 -3.64
CA ILE A 142 -7.74 -3.11 -4.23
C ILE A 142 -9.00 -2.44 -4.83
N LEU A 143 -9.79 -3.18 -5.60
CA LEU A 143 -11.04 -2.69 -6.17
C LEU A 143 -12.05 -2.28 -5.08
N ASN A 144 -12.17 -3.07 -4.01
CA ASN A 144 -13.03 -2.73 -2.88
C ASN A 144 -12.58 -1.45 -2.16
N LEU A 145 -11.27 -1.26 -1.96
CA LEU A 145 -10.74 -0.03 -1.37
C LEU A 145 -11.05 1.20 -2.22
N GLN A 146 -10.94 1.06 -3.54
CA GLN A 146 -11.21 2.12 -4.49
C GLN A 146 -12.71 2.44 -4.60
N SER A 147 -13.58 1.42 -4.56
CA SER A 147 -15.03 1.59 -4.72
C SER A 147 -15.68 2.51 -3.69
N THR A 148 -15.06 2.67 -2.51
CA THR A 148 -15.51 3.62 -1.49
C THR A 148 -15.28 5.08 -1.87
N GLY A 149 -14.39 5.35 -2.84
CA GLY A 149 -13.97 6.69 -3.24
C GLY A 149 -13.14 7.45 -2.19
N GLU A 150 -12.82 6.81 -1.07
CA GLU A 150 -12.10 7.43 0.04
C GLU A 150 -10.57 7.30 -0.09
N ILE A 151 -10.10 6.30 -0.84
CA ILE A 151 -8.68 5.96 -0.98
C ILE A 151 -8.28 5.96 -2.45
N SER A 152 -7.26 6.74 -2.79
CA SER A 152 -6.58 6.64 -4.08
C SER A 152 -5.46 5.61 -3.98
N VAL A 153 -5.48 4.58 -4.84
CA VAL A 153 -4.45 3.54 -4.84
C VAL A 153 -3.48 3.77 -6.01
N VAL A 154 -2.19 3.84 -5.72
CA VAL A 154 -1.12 3.94 -6.71
C VAL A 154 -0.28 2.67 -6.65
N ILE A 155 -0.19 1.96 -7.77
CA ILE A 155 0.50 0.67 -7.85
C ILE A 155 1.67 0.79 -8.81
N CYS A 156 2.85 0.35 -8.36
CA CYS A 156 3.99 0.09 -9.23
C CYS A 156 4.17 -1.42 -9.34
N ASP A 157 4.00 -1.99 -10.52
CA ASP A 157 4.24 -3.41 -10.76
C ASP A 157 4.81 -3.62 -12.17
N HIS A 158 5.46 -4.76 -12.39
CA HIS A 158 5.94 -5.18 -13.70
C HIS A 158 5.03 -6.23 -14.35
N GLN A 159 4.09 -6.79 -13.61
CA GLN A 159 3.07 -7.73 -14.08
C GLN A 159 1.90 -6.95 -14.69
N ALA A 160 2.11 -6.40 -15.91
CA ALA A 160 1.16 -5.50 -16.56
C ALA A 160 -0.25 -6.09 -16.67
N ARG A 161 -0.38 -7.40 -17.00
CA ARG A 161 -1.68 -8.06 -17.15
C ARG A 161 -2.48 -8.02 -15.85
N ASP A 162 -1.84 -8.33 -14.72
CA ASP A 162 -2.51 -8.37 -13.42
C ASP A 162 -2.83 -6.98 -12.92
N LEU A 163 -1.93 -6.01 -13.18
CA LEU A 163 -2.14 -4.61 -12.84
C LEU A 163 -3.34 -4.01 -13.57
N LEU A 164 -3.46 -4.23 -14.88
CA LEU A 164 -4.53 -3.65 -15.70
C LEU A 164 -5.94 -4.14 -15.33
N ASN A 165 -6.06 -5.25 -14.63
CA ASN A 165 -7.35 -5.77 -14.14
C ASN A 165 -7.91 -5.02 -12.93
N CYS A 166 -7.14 -4.14 -12.28
CA CYS A 166 -7.57 -3.48 -11.04
C CYS A 166 -7.19 -1.99 -10.96
N VAL A 167 -7.00 -1.33 -12.09
CA VAL A 167 -6.71 0.11 -12.16
C VAL A 167 -7.61 0.80 -13.17
N ASP A 168 -7.92 2.09 -12.94
CA ASP A 168 -8.68 2.93 -13.88
C ASP A 168 -7.77 3.60 -14.90
N ARG A 169 -6.52 3.82 -14.53
CA ARG A 169 -5.53 4.48 -15.37
C ARG A 169 -4.17 3.83 -15.20
N ALA A 170 -3.48 3.63 -16.33
CA ALA A 170 -2.12 3.12 -16.37
C ALA A 170 -1.17 4.14 -16.99
N ILE A 171 0.07 4.12 -16.54
CA ILE A 171 1.18 4.91 -17.07
C ILE A 171 2.33 3.96 -17.34
N ILE A 172 2.82 3.94 -18.60
CA ILE A 172 3.96 3.12 -18.97
C ILE A 172 5.23 3.99 -18.97
N LEU A 173 6.21 3.55 -18.20
CA LEU A 173 7.51 4.20 -18.09
C LEU A 173 8.59 3.39 -18.79
N SER A 174 9.42 4.03 -19.61
CA SER A 174 10.61 3.45 -20.19
C SER A 174 11.75 4.47 -20.18
N ASN A 175 12.92 4.06 -19.72
CA ASN A 175 14.12 4.91 -19.63
C ASN A 175 13.86 6.28 -18.97
N GLY A 176 13.06 6.28 -17.88
CA GLY A 176 12.74 7.50 -17.13
C GLY A 176 11.74 8.45 -17.82
N LYS A 177 11.11 8.03 -18.92
CA LYS A 177 10.11 8.82 -19.66
C LYS A 177 8.76 8.11 -19.66
N ILE A 178 7.70 8.88 -19.64
CA ILE A 178 6.33 8.38 -19.90
C ILE A 178 6.23 8.14 -21.40
N ILE A 179 5.96 6.89 -21.79
CA ILE A 179 5.78 6.50 -23.21
C ILE A 179 4.30 6.30 -23.60
N ALA A 180 3.47 6.00 -22.62
CA ALA A 180 2.03 5.91 -22.80
C ALA A 180 1.30 6.16 -21.47
N SER A 181 0.07 6.65 -21.55
CA SER A 181 -0.83 6.86 -20.41
C SER A 181 -2.26 6.84 -20.92
N GLY A 182 -3.11 6.05 -20.27
CA GLY A 182 -4.52 5.91 -20.67
C GLY A 182 -5.28 4.97 -19.76
N SER A 183 -6.51 4.63 -20.12
CA SER A 183 -7.28 3.58 -19.47
C SER A 183 -6.75 2.19 -19.86
N PRO A 184 -7.03 1.13 -19.10
CA PRO A 184 -6.59 -0.24 -19.44
C PRO A 184 -7.07 -0.75 -20.81
N ASN A 185 -8.12 -0.15 -21.39
CA ASN A 185 -8.70 -0.56 -22.67
C ASN A 185 -8.17 0.23 -23.87
N GLU A 186 -7.38 1.26 -23.65
CA GLU A 186 -6.67 2.06 -24.68
C GLU A 186 -5.27 1.50 -24.94
#